data_74185a60f24835ee68786efc632a207f
#
_entry.id   74185a60f24835ee68786efc632a207f
#
_cell.length_a   1.000
_cell.length_b   1.000
_cell.length_c   1.000
_cell.angle_alpha   90.00
_cell.angle_beta   90.00
_cell.angle_gamma   90.00
#
_symmetry.space_group_name_H-M   'P 1'
#
loop_
_entity.id
_entity.type
_entity.pdbx_description
1 polymer ?
#
loop_
_entity_poly.entity_id
_entity_poly.type
_entity_poly.pdbx_seq_one_letter_code
_entity_poly.pdbx_strand_id
1 'polypeptide(L)'
;MVLKMSFWALLFGFLLDLCLGDPHWLPHPIRLIGWLIAKLEIVFRNWFAKTPQGEQKAGVCFAIVVIVLVTGLSVLVLWLSLCISIWLYLMVETIMCYQILATKSLKVESMKVYDRLKANDLEGARYMVSMIVGRDTQNLTEEGVAKAAVETVAENTSDGIIAPLLFMMIGGAPLGFFYKAINTMDSMVGYRNDRYLYFGRFAAKLDDVANYLPARIAAYLMIVAAKLTRMDPNKAYYIYQRDKKNHASPNSAHTEAVCAGALHIQLAGDAYYFGKLC
;
A
#
# COMPACT_ATOMS: atom_id res chain seq x y z
N MET A 1 21.40 6.70 -21.28
CA MET A 1 20.32 7.63 -21.68
C MET A 1 19.00 7.26 -20.98
N VAL A 2 18.52 6.04 -21.08
CA VAL A 2 17.25 5.57 -20.46
C VAL A 2 17.21 5.83 -18.94
N LEU A 3 18.24 5.48 -18.19
CA LEU A 3 18.30 5.72 -16.72
C LEU A 3 18.10 7.20 -16.32
N LYS A 4 18.63 8.14 -17.11
CA LYS A 4 18.39 9.56 -16.90
C LYS A 4 16.94 9.96 -17.18
N MET A 5 16.33 9.32 -18.17
CA MET A 5 14.92 9.57 -18.50
C MET A 5 14.00 9.02 -17.42
N SER A 6 14.27 7.83 -16.88
CA SER A 6 13.49 7.26 -15.76
C SER A 6 13.56 8.11 -14.49
N PHE A 7 14.68 8.78 -14.22
CA PHE A 7 14.77 9.76 -13.12
C PHE A 7 13.80 10.93 -13.35
N TRP A 8 13.75 11.51 -14.54
CA TRP A 8 12.81 12.58 -14.86
C TRP A 8 11.37 12.12 -14.87
N ALA A 9 11.11 10.90 -15.38
CA ALA A 9 9.79 10.28 -15.34
C ALA A 9 9.29 10.11 -13.90
N LEU A 10 10.14 9.64 -13.00
CA LEU A 10 9.81 9.51 -11.59
C LEU A 10 9.52 10.87 -10.94
N LEU A 11 10.37 11.87 -11.18
CA LEU A 11 10.19 13.22 -10.64
C LEU A 11 8.87 13.84 -11.12
N PHE A 12 8.61 13.81 -12.42
CA PHE A 12 7.37 14.35 -12.97
C PHE A 12 6.14 13.53 -12.53
N GLY A 13 6.24 12.19 -12.44
CA GLY A 13 5.20 11.32 -11.92
C GLY A 13 4.84 11.65 -10.47
N PHE A 14 5.83 11.87 -9.61
CA PHE A 14 5.61 12.30 -8.23
C PHE A 14 4.94 13.68 -8.14
N LEU A 15 5.38 14.65 -8.96
CA LEU A 15 4.75 15.97 -9.00
C LEU A 15 3.29 15.88 -9.50
N LEU A 16 3.02 15.02 -10.49
CA LEU A 16 1.66 14.78 -10.96
C LEU A 16 0.77 14.16 -9.87
N ASP A 17 1.28 13.19 -9.10
CA ASP A 17 0.53 12.62 -7.98
C ASP A 17 0.19 13.70 -6.95
N LEU A 18 1.14 14.55 -6.57
CA LEU A 18 0.88 15.67 -5.65
C LEU A 18 -0.18 16.65 -6.18
N CYS A 19 -0.22 16.87 -7.50
CA CYS A 19 -1.16 17.80 -8.12
C CYS A 19 -2.53 17.21 -8.40
N LEU A 20 -2.60 15.98 -8.92
CA LEU A 20 -3.85 15.38 -9.44
C LEU A 20 -4.47 14.38 -8.46
N GLY A 21 -3.66 13.54 -7.79
CA GLY A 21 -4.13 12.35 -7.06
C GLY A 21 -4.78 11.34 -8.02
N ASP A 22 -5.72 10.51 -7.52
CA ASP A 22 -6.38 9.47 -8.31
C ASP A 22 -7.85 9.85 -8.58
N PRO A 23 -8.13 10.64 -9.61
CA PRO A 23 -9.51 10.98 -9.94
C PRO A 23 -10.29 9.72 -10.37
N HIS A 24 -11.49 9.55 -9.82
CA HIS A 24 -12.30 8.33 -9.99
C HIS A 24 -12.64 7.99 -11.45
N TRP A 25 -12.66 8.99 -12.34
CA TRP A 25 -12.95 8.81 -13.77
C TRP A 25 -11.76 8.28 -14.57
N LEU A 26 -10.54 8.37 -14.03
CA LEU A 26 -9.34 7.89 -14.71
C LEU A 26 -9.22 6.37 -14.54
N PRO A 27 -9.03 5.61 -15.64
CA PRO A 27 -8.69 4.20 -15.55
C PRO A 27 -7.42 4.01 -14.72
N HIS A 28 -7.51 3.21 -13.65
CA HIS A 28 -6.39 3.04 -12.73
C HIS A 28 -5.82 1.62 -12.82
N PRO A 29 -4.52 1.45 -13.08
CA PRO A 29 -3.91 0.13 -13.27
C PRO A 29 -4.05 -0.78 -12.06
N ILE A 30 -4.10 -0.25 -10.84
CA ILE A 30 -4.31 -1.04 -9.61
C ILE A 30 -5.67 -1.74 -9.63
N ARG A 31 -6.72 -1.12 -10.19
CA ARG A 31 -8.04 -1.78 -10.36
C ARG A 31 -7.95 -2.94 -11.33
N LEU A 32 -7.15 -2.78 -12.40
CA LEU A 32 -6.90 -3.86 -13.36
C LEU A 32 -6.09 -4.99 -12.72
N ILE A 33 -5.08 -4.68 -11.92
CA ILE A 33 -4.32 -5.65 -11.13
C ILE A 33 -5.25 -6.39 -10.17
N GLY A 34 -6.11 -5.69 -9.44
CA GLY A 34 -7.10 -6.31 -8.54
C GLY A 34 -8.07 -7.24 -9.29
N TRP A 35 -8.56 -6.82 -10.45
CA TRP A 35 -9.38 -7.68 -11.30
C TRP A 35 -8.63 -8.94 -11.77
N LEU A 36 -7.37 -8.81 -12.19
CA LEU A 36 -6.50 -9.91 -12.60
C LEU A 36 -6.30 -10.89 -11.43
N ILE A 37 -6.00 -10.39 -10.24
CA ILE A 37 -5.85 -11.16 -9.01
C ILE A 37 -7.11 -11.99 -8.74
N ALA A 38 -8.30 -11.35 -8.76
CA ALA A 38 -9.57 -12.03 -8.50
C ALA A 38 -9.86 -13.14 -9.53
N LYS A 39 -9.53 -12.91 -10.80
CA LYS A 39 -9.71 -13.92 -11.86
C LYS A 39 -8.73 -15.08 -11.72
N LEU A 40 -7.47 -14.80 -11.48
CA LEU A 40 -6.44 -15.81 -11.33
C LEU A 40 -6.61 -16.61 -10.03
N GLU A 41 -7.10 -16.03 -8.93
CA GLU A 41 -7.45 -16.77 -7.72
C GLU A 41 -8.41 -17.92 -8.04
N ILE A 42 -9.49 -17.64 -8.78
CA ILE A 42 -10.49 -18.65 -9.16
C ILE A 42 -9.83 -19.77 -10.01
N VAL A 43 -9.01 -19.40 -10.99
CA VAL A 43 -8.34 -20.36 -11.88
C VAL A 43 -7.42 -21.29 -11.09
N PHE A 44 -6.53 -20.72 -10.27
CA PHE A 44 -5.54 -21.50 -9.53
C PHE A 44 -6.19 -22.37 -8.43
N ARG A 45 -7.23 -21.88 -7.76
CA ARG A 45 -7.98 -22.71 -6.80
C ARG A 45 -8.71 -23.90 -7.46
N ASN A 46 -9.07 -23.79 -8.72
CA ASN A 46 -9.71 -24.88 -9.46
C ASN A 46 -8.70 -25.90 -10.03
N TRP A 47 -7.46 -25.48 -10.27
CA TRP A 47 -6.43 -26.34 -10.85
C TRP A 47 -5.69 -27.19 -9.81
N PHE A 48 -5.71 -26.80 -8.56
CA PHE A 48 -4.98 -27.48 -7.49
C PHE A 48 -5.93 -28.21 -6.53
N ALA A 49 -5.41 -29.24 -5.85
CA ALA A 49 -6.18 -29.98 -4.86
C ALA A 49 -6.60 -29.07 -3.69
N LYS A 50 -7.85 -29.25 -3.22
CA LYS A 50 -8.40 -28.51 -2.06
C LYS A 50 -7.87 -29.09 -0.73
N THR A 51 -6.56 -29.15 -0.60
CA THR A 51 -5.82 -29.54 0.61
C THR A 51 -4.91 -28.38 1.05
N PRO A 52 -4.50 -28.30 2.30
CA PRO A 52 -3.58 -27.24 2.76
C PRO A 52 -2.33 -27.13 1.88
N GLN A 53 -1.74 -28.24 1.48
CA GLN A 53 -0.55 -28.27 0.61
C GLN A 53 -0.88 -27.87 -0.83
N GLY A 54 -2.04 -28.29 -1.35
CA GLY A 54 -2.51 -27.90 -2.68
C GLY A 54 -2.78 -26.40 -2.77
N GLU A 55 -3.43 -25.82 -1.77
CA GLU A 55 -3.66 -24.37 -1.70
C GLU A 55 -2.38 -23.56 -1.56
N GLN A 56 -1.38 -24.04 -0.80
CA GLN A 56 -0.08 -23.38 -0.74
C GLN A 56 0.62 -23.37 -2.10
N LYS A 57 0.62 -24.51 -2.82
CA LYS A 57 1.19 -24.58 -4.17
C LYS A 57 0.44 -23.66 -5.15
N ALA A 58 -0.89 -23.66 -5.08
CA ALA A 58 -1.73 -22.78 -5.88
C ALA A 58 -1.38 -21.31 -5.63
N GLY A 59 -1.24 -20.90 -4.36
CA GLY A 59 -0.88 -19.54 -3.96
C GLY A 59 0.51 -19.11 -4.45
N VAL A 60 1.50 -20.00 -4.43
CA VAL A 60 2.83 -19.72 -4.97
C VAL A 60 2.78 -19.51 -6.48
N CYS A 61 2.16 -20.45 -7.23
CA CYS A 61 2.03 -20.35 -8.68
C CYS A 61 1.23 -19.10 -9.09
N PHE A 62 0.13 -18.85 -8.39
CA PHE A 62 -0.69 -17.64 -8.55
C PHE A 62 0.13 -16.37 -8.40
N ALA A 63 0.88 -16.23 -7.31
CA ALA A 63 1.66 -15.03 -7.03
C ALA A 63 2.75 -14.80 -8.09
N ILE A 64 3.47 -15.86 -8.50
CA ILE A 64 4.47 -15.77 -9.56
C ILE A 64 3.83 -15.29 -10.87
N VAL A 65 2.69 -15.87 -11.25
CA VAL A 65 2.01 -15.51 -12.50
C VAL A 65 1.52 -14.06 -12.46
N VAL A 66 0.91 -13.60 -11.37
CA VAL A 66 0.50 -12.20 -11.22
C VAL A 66 1.68 -11.26 -11.38
N ILE A 67 2.80 -11.52 -10.67
CA ILE A 67 4.00 -10.68 -10.73
C ILE A 67 4.57 -10.65 -12.15
N VAL A 68 4.72 -11.81 -12.79
CA VAL A 68 5.28 -11.90 -14.15
C VAL A 68 4.41 -11.16 -15.16
N LEU A 69 3.08 -11.33 -15.08
CA LEU A 69 2.16 -10.66 -15.99
C LEU A 69 2.18 -9.14 -15.80
N VAL A 70 2.08 -8.65 -14.57
CA VAL A 70 2.04 -7.22 -14.28
C VAL A 70 3.36 -6.54 -14.63
N THR A 71 4.48 -7.12 -14.19
CA THR A 71 5.81 -6.57 -14.48
C THR A 71 6.15 -6.71 -15.96
N GLY A 72 5.87 -7.86 -16.56
CA GLY A 72 6.13 -8.11 -17.98
C GLY A 72 5.32 -7.17 -18.88
N LEU A 73 4.04 -6.94 -18.58
CA LEU A 73 3.23 -5.98 -19.31
C LEU A 73 3.77 -4.55 -19.18
N SER A 74 4.21 -4.15 -18.00
CA SER A 74 4.79 -2.81 -17.78
C SER A 74 6.09 -2.62 -18.58
N VAL A 75 6.96 -3.64 -18.61
CA VAL A 75 8.18 -3.64 -19.43
C VAL A 75 7.82 -3.57 -20.91
N LEU A 76 6.86 -4.38 -21.37
CA LEU A 76 6.42 -4.41 -22.76
C LEU A 76 5.90 -3.06 -23.23
N VAL A 77 5.06 -2.40 -22.44
CA VAL A 77 4.50 -1.07 -22.75
C VAL A 77 5.63 -0.04 -22.90
N LEU A 78 6.60 -0.03 -21.98
CA LEU A 78 7.73 0.89 -22.06
C LEU A 78 8.66 0.56 -23.25
N TRP A 79 8.91 -0.71 -23.52
CA TRP A 79 9.71 -1.12 -24.67
C TRP A 79 9.05 -0.70 -25.99
N LEU A 80 7.75 -0.93 -26.16
CA LEU A 80 7.00 -0.47 -27.33
C LEU A 80 7.03 1.06 -27.48
N SER A 81 6.88 1.79 -26.39
CA SER A 81 6.98 3.25 -26.39
C SER A 81 8.36 3.73 -26.83
N LEU A 82 9.42 3.06 -26.36
CA LEU A 82 10.80 3.38 -26.72
C LEU A 82 11.09 3.09 -28.21
N CYS A 83 10.48 2.04 -28.78
CA CYS A 83 10.60 1.73 -30.20
C CYS A 83 10.01 2.84 -31.10
N ILE A 84 9.03 3.62 -30.59
CA ILE A 84 8.43 4.73 -31.34
C ILE A 84 9.26 6.00 -31.13
N SER A 85 9.45 6.44 -29.88
CA SER A 85 10.31 7.59 -29.55
C SER A 85 10.69 7.63 -28.08
N ILE A 86 11.83 8.27 -27.79
CA ILE A 86 12.29 8.50 -26.42
C ILE A 86 11.35 9.43 -25.64
N TRP A 87 10.68 10.36 -26.31
CA TRP A 87 9.73 11.28 -25.70
C TRP A 87 8.43 10.57 -25.32
N LEU A 88 7.97 9.63 -26.15
CA LEU A 88 6.83 8.78 -25.83
C LEU A 88 7.15 7.88 -24.64
N TYR A 89 8.35 7.30 -24.60
CA TYR A 89 8.84 6.53 -23.45
C TYR A 89 8.77 7.38 -22.16
N LEU A 90 9.33 8.60 -22.17
CA LEU A 90 9.30 9.49 -21.01
C LEU A 90 7.87 9.80 -20.56
N MET A 91 6.99 10.12 -21.50
CA MET A 91 5.59 10.43 -21.18
C MET A 91 4.86 9.24 -20.55
N VAL A 92 4.99 8.06 -21.15
CA VAL A 92 4.36 6.83 -20.66
C VAL A 92 4.91 6.43 -19.30
N GLU A 93 6.23 6.44 -19.12
CA GLU A 93 6.85 6.12 -17.83
C GLU A 93 6.44 7.12 -16.75
N THR A 94 6.33 8.41 -17.09
CA THR A 94 5.83 9.45 -16.17
C THR A 94 4.41 9.14 -15.68
N ILE A 95 3.50 8.79 -16.61
CA ILE A 95 2.12 8.43 -16.27
C ILE A 95 2.09 7.16 -15.42
N MET A 96 2.91 6.16 -15.76
CA MET A 96 3.02 4.93 -14.98
C MET A 96 3.53 5.20 -13.57
N CYS A 97 4.57 6.01 -13.39
CA CYS A 97 5.08 6.41 -12.07
C CYS A 97 4.02 7.17 -11.26
N TYR A 98 3.29 8.08 -11.89
CA TYR A 98 2.18 8.81 -11.27
C TYR A 98 1.11 7.87 -10.72
N GLN A 99 0.67 6.89 -11.51
CA GLN A 99 -0.41 5.96 -11.14
C GLN A 99 0.00 4.89 -10.11
N ILE A 100 1.28 4.78 -9.78
CA ILE A 100 1.79 3.88 -8.74
C ILE A 100 1.71 4.52 -7.36
N LEU A 101 1.85 5.84 -7.28
CA LEU A 101 1.89 6.61 -6.04
C LEU A 101 0.48 6.95 -5.55
N ALA A 102 0.34 7.17 -4.25
CA ALA A 102 -0.95 7.46 -3.62
C ALA A 102 -0.88 8.64 -2.63
N THR A 103 0.06 9.60 -2.82
CA THR A 103 0.32 10.66 -1.83
C THR A 103 -0.89 11.57 -1.65
N LYS A 104 -1.39 12.14 -2.73
CA LYS A 104 -2.56 13.04 -2.67
C LYS A 104 -3.83 12.27 -2.34
N SER A 105 -4.01 11.08 -2.90
CA SER A 105 -5.20 10.27 -2.66
C SER A 105 -5.31 9.87 -1.19
N LEU A 106 -4.21 9.46 -0.56
CA LEU A 106 -4.16 9.15 0.87
C LEU A 106 -4.60 10.36 1.71
N LYS A 107 -4.09 11.56 1.39
CA LYS A 107 -4.50 12.80 2.05
C LYS A 107 -5.99 13.10 1.84
N VAL A 108 -6.47 13.03 0.61
CA VAL A 108 -7.86 13.37 0.28
C VAL A 108 -8.83 12.40 0.96
N GLU A 109 -8.57 11.10 0.88
CA GLU A 109 -9.46 10.10 1.47
C GLU A 109 -9.46 10.15 3.01
N SER A 110 -8.31 10.35 3.64
CA SER A 110 -8.25 10.52 5.11
C SER A 110 -8.92 11.81 5.59
N MET A 111 -8.83 12.90 4.82
CA MET A 111 -9.51 14.15 5.16
C MET A 111 -11.04 14.05 5.07
N LYS A 112 -11.59 13.18 4.21
CA LYS A 112 -13.04 12.91 4.20
C LYS A 112 -13.53 12.34 5.54
N VAL A 113 -12.72 11.49 6.18
CA VAL A 113 -13.03 10.96 7.52
C VAL A 113 -13.03 12.09 8.55
N TYR A 114 -12.00 12.94 8.53
CA TYR A 114 -11.91 14.11 9.39
C TYR A 114 -13.11 15.06 9.25
N ASP A 115 -13.52 15.37 8.02
CA ASP A 115 -14.64 16.28 7.74
C ASP A 115 -15.95 15.74 8.32
N ARG A 116 -16.18 14.42 8.24
CA ARG A 116 -17.36 13.79 8.84
C ARG A 116 -17.32 13.80 10.36
N LEU A 117 -16.17 13.48 10.98
CA LEU A 117 -16.02 13.57 12.44
C LEU A 117 -16.23 15.01 12.94
N LYS A 118 -15.66 16.00 12.25
CA LYS A 118 -15.84 17.43 12.57
C LYS A 118 -17.29 17.89 12.45
N ALA A 119 -18.07 17.28 11.57
CA ALA A 119 -19.51 17.53 11.42
C ALA A 119 -20.38 16.75 12.42
N ASN A 120 -19.79 15.99 13.37
CA ASN A 120 -20.46 15.07 14.30
C ASN A 120 -21.30 13.98 13.57
N ASP A 121 -20.90 13.62 12.32
CA ASP A 121 -21.51 12.58 11.52
C ASP A 121 -20.71 11.28 11.67
N LEU A 122 -20.95 10.54 12.78
CA LEU A 122 -20.23 9.30 13.08
C LEU A 122 -20.52 8.20 12.05
N GLU A 123 -21.76 8.09 11.56
CA GLU A 123 -22.10 7.08 10.55
C GLU A 123 -21.39 7.36 9.23
N GLY A 124 -21.40 8.61 8.76
CA GLY A 124 -20.64 9.03 7.61
C GLY A 124 -19.13 8.82 7.77
N ALA A 125 -18.60 9.08 8.97
CA ALA A 125 -17.19 8.86 9.28
C ALA A 125 -16.82 7.36 9.25
N ARG A 126 -17.67 6.47 9.81
CA ARG A 126 -17.52 5.01 9.72
C ARG A 126 -17.52 4.52 8.27
N TYR A 127 -18.42 5.09 7.46
CA TYR A 127 -18.47 4.77 6.03
C TYR A 127 -17.19 5.23 5.31
N MET A 128 -16.74 6.47 5.54
CA MET A 128 -15.52 6.97 4.89
C MET A 128 -14.28 6.19 5.31
N VAL A 129 -14.13 5.86 6.60
CA VAL A 129 -12.97 5.07 7.05
C VAL A 129 -13.03 3.64 6.50
N SER A 130 -14.20 3.03 6.32
CA SER A 130 -14.33 1.69 5.73
C SER A 130 -13.81 1.60 4.28
N MET A 131 -13.72 2.74 3.59
CA MET A 131 -13.17 2.79 2.22
C MET A 131 -11.64 2.73 2.17
N ILE A 132 -10.97 2.92 3.31
CA ILE A 132 -9.51 3.00 3.38
C ILE A 132 -8.87 2.01 4.36
N VAL A 133 -9.68 1.28 5.16
CA VAL A 133 -9.19 0.26 6.11
C VAL A 133 -9.70 -1.13 5.76
N GLY A 134 -8.96 -2.17 6.15
CA GLY A 134 -9.36 -3.56 5.96
C GLY A 134 -10.13 -4.19 7.13
N ARG A 135 -10.40 -3.43 8.21
CA ARG A 135 -11.11 -3.90 9.42
C ARG A 135 -12.59 -3.56 9.40
N ASP A 136 -13.36 -4.20 10.28
CA ASP A 136 -14.77 -3.89 10.48
C ASP A 136 -14.93 -2.51 11.14
N THR A 137 -15.75 -1.62 10.56
CA THR A 137 -15.88 -0.22 11.01
C THR A 137 -17.23 0.13 11.61
N GLN A 138 -18.22 -0.75 11.48
CA GLN A 138 -19.62 -0.48 11.79
C GLN A 138 -19.86 -0.08 13.27
N ASN A 139 -19.04 -0.63 14.17
CA ASN A 139 -19.19 -0.43 15.62
C ASN A 139 -18.11 0.47 16.23
N LEU A 140 -17.28 1.13 15.41
CA LEU A 140 -16.22 2.01 15.92
C LEU A 140 -16.82 3.25 16.59
N THR A 141 -16.24 3.66 17.71
CA THR A 141 -16.48 4.98 18.33
C THR A 141 -15.80 6.07 17.50
N GLU A 142 -16.06 7.35 17.78
CA GLU A 142 -15.35 8.47 17.12
C GLU A 142 -13.84 8.34 17.29
N GLU A 143 -13.37 8.00 18.48
CA GLU A 143 -11.95 7.74 18.75
C GLU A 143 -11.45 6.56 17.93
N GLY A 144 -12.21 5.46 17.83
CA GLY A 144 -11.88 4.29 17.04
C GLY A 144 -11.76 4.59 15.54
N VAL A 145 -12.66 5.44 15.01
CA VAL A 145 -12.61 5.90 13.61
C VAL A 145 -11.37 6.77 13.36
N ALA A 146 -11.12 7.75 14.25
CA ALA A 146 -9.94 8.61 14.12
C ALA A 146 -8.65 7.81 14.20
N LYS A 147 -8.56 6.87 15.14
CA LYS A 147 -7.42 5.97 15.30
C LYS A 147 -7.18 5.11 14.06
N ALA A 148 -8.22 4.46 13.53
CA ALA A 148 -8.15 3.66 12.32
C ALA A 148 -7.66 4.47 11.10
N ALA A 149 -8.13 5.71 10.95
CA ALA A 149 -7.69 6.61 9.90
C ALA A 149 -6.20 6.98 10.03
N VAL A 150 -5.74 7.29 11.25
CA VAL A 150 -4.33 7.64 11.52
C VAL A 150 -3.42 6.44 11.28
N GLU A 151 -3.79 5.24 11.74
CA GLU A 151 -3.06 4.00 11.50
C GLU A 151 -2.90 3.73 10.01
N THR A 152 -3.99 3.83 9.26
CA THR A 152 -3.97 3.64 7.79
C THR A 152 -3.07 4.66 7.08
N VAL A 153 -3.10 5.93 7.49
CA VAL A 153 -2.20 6.96 6.94
C VAL A 153 -0.75 6.64 7.26
N ALA A 154 -0.46 6.21 8.49
CA ALA A 154 0.90 5.86 8.91
C ALA A 154 1.44 4.66 8.11
N GLU A 155 0.66 3.58 7.98
CA GLU A 155 1.01 2.38 7.22
C GLU A 155 1.18 2.70 5.73
N ASN A 156 0.21 3.39 5.11
CA ASN A 156 0.28 3.73 3.69
C ASN A 156 1.31 4.80 3.35
N THR A 157 1.85 5.53 4.31
CA THR A 157 3.06 6.34 4.11
C THR A 157 4.24 5.45 3.68
N SER A 158 4.37 4.24 4.26
CA SER A 158 5.31 3.24 3.77
C SER A 158 4.84 2.64 2.44
N ASP A 159 3.67 2.01 2.43
CA ASP A 159 3.25 1.07 1.39
C ASP A 159 2.69 1.76 0.13
N GLY A 160 2.14 2.94 0.29
CA GLY A 160 1.56 3.75 -0.79
C GLY A 160 2.51 4.80 -1.38
N ILE A 161 3.60 5.16 -0.66
CA ILE A 161 4.47 6.27 -1.06
C ILE A 161 5.94 5.84 -1.06
N ILE A 162 6.53 5.53 0.10
CA ILE A 162 7.98 5.34 0.23
C ILE A 162 8.43 4.05 -0.45
N ALA A 163 7.75 2.94 -0.25
CA ALA A 163 8.11 1.68 -0.86
C ALA A 163 8.04 1.74 -2.40
N PRO A 164 6.92 2.17 -3.03
CA PRO A 164 6.90 2.30 -4.48
C PRO A 164 7.94 3.28 -5.00
N LEU A 165 8.23 4.41 -4.32
CA LEU A 165 9.30 5.32 -4.70
C LEU A 165 10.66 4.63 -4.72
N LEU A 166 11.01 3.86 -3.69
CA LEU A 166 12.28 3.14 -3.61
C LEU A 166 12.41 2.11 -4.73
N PHE A 167 11.36 1.33 -5.01
CA PHE A 167 11.37 0.38 -6.12
C PHE A 167 11.51 1.08 -7.47
N MET A 168 10.80 2.19 -7.69
CA MET A 168 10.93 2.98 -8.92
C MET A 168 12.29 3.65 -9.07
N MET A 169 12.94 4.06 -7.99
CA MET A 169 14.32 4.59 -8.03
C MET A 169 15.34 3.54 -8.50
N ILE A 170 15.09 2.26 -8.23
CA ILE A 170 15.98 1.16 -8.62
C ILE A 170 15.74 0.73 -10.07
N GLY A 171 14.49 0.61 -10.50
CA GLY A 171 14.17 0.02 -11.81
C GLY A 171 12.99 0.66 -12.54
N GLY A 172 12.73 1.94 -12.29
CA GLY A 172 11.67 2.68 -12.98
C GLY A 172 10.26 2.16 -12.66
N ALA A 173 9.31 2.53 -13.48
CA ALA A 173 7.92 2.09 -13.35
C ALA A 173 7.75 0.56 -13.30
N PRO A 174 8.51 -0.29 -14.04
CA PRO A 174 8.37 -1.74 -13.95
C PRO A 174 8.59 -2.30 -12.55
N LEU A 175 9.61 -1.86 -11.81
CA LEU A 175 9.80 -2.29 -10.42
C LEU A 175 8.75 -1.68 -9.47
N GLY A 176 8.23 -0.50 -9.78
CA GLY A 176 7.06 0.04 -9.08
C GLY A 176 5.83 -0.86 -9.25
N PHE A 177 5.54 -1.32 -10.45
CA PHE A 177 4.44 -2.26 -10.72
C PHE A 177 4.69 -3.66 -10.13
N PHE A 178 5.93 -4.13 -10.14
CA PHE A 178 6.33 -5.35 -9.41
C PHE A 178 5.93 -5.24 -7.92
N TYR A 179 6.32 -4.16 -7.27
CA TYR A 179 5.97 -3.90 -5.87
C TYR A 179 4.44 -3.79 -5.70
N LYS A 180 3.75 -3.04 -6.56
CA LYS A 180 2.29 -2.89 -6.47
C LYS A 180 1.55 -4.20 -6.69
N ALA A 181 2.03 -5.10 -7.53
CA ALA A 181 1.47 -6.43 -7.68
C ALA A 181 1.54 -7.22 -6.36
N ILE A 182 2.69 -7.18 -5.67
CA ILE A 182 2.90 -7.85 -4.37
C ILE A 182 1.96 -7.25 -3.31
N ASN A 183 1.98 -5.94 -3.15
CA ASN A 183 1.20 -5.23 -2.15
C ASN A 183 -0.32 -5.37 -2.37
N THR A 184 -0.78 -5.35 -3.63
CA THR A 184 -2.20 -5.57 -3.96
C THR A 184 -2.61 -7.03 -3.70
N MET A 185 -1.73 -8.01 -3.97
CA MET A 185 -2.03 -9.41 -3.63
C MET A 185 -2.16 -9.59 -2.12
N ASP A 186 -1.26 -9.02 -1.32
CA ASP A 186 -1.37 -9.10 0.14
C ASP A 186 -2.68 -8.48 0.62
N SER A 187 -3.02 -7.28 0.18
CA SER A 187 -4.26 -6.59 0.53
C SER A 187 -5.53 -7.37 0.14
N MET A 188 -5.49 -8.22 -0.89
CA MET A 188 -6.66 -8.97 -1.36
C MET A 188 -6.73 -10.39 -0.82
N VAL A 189 -5.61 -11.08 -0.67
CA VAL A 189 -5.56 -12.50 -0.31
C VAL A 189 -4.65 -12.83 0.87
N GLY A 190 -3.93 -11.86 1.44
CA GLY A 190 -2.97 -12.06 2.55
C GLY A 190 -3.60 -12.29 3.92
N TYR A 191 -4.93 -12.24 4.04
CA TYR A 191 -5.64 -12.39 5.31
C TYR A 191 -5.44 -13.76 5.95
N ARG A 192 -5.33 -13.80 7.30
CA ARG A 192 -5.22 -15.03 8.09
C ARG A 192 -6.59 -15.59 8.48
N ASN A 193 -7.51 -15.70 7.51
CA ASN A 193 -8.80 -16.35 7.68
C ASN A 193 -8.82 -17.74 7.02
N ASP A 194 -9.88 -18.53 7.26
CA ASP A 194 -10.00 -19.88 6.75
C ASP A 194 -9.86 -19.98 5.23
N ARG A 195 -10.26 -18.94 4.50
CA ARG A 195 -10.19 -18.90 3.03
C ARG A 195 -8.76 -18.70 2.52
N TYR A 196 -7.94 -17.90 3.20
CA TYR A 196 -6.65 -17.44 2.68
C TYR A 196 -5.43 -17.95 3.46
N LEU A 197 -5.64 -18.64 4.59
CA LEU A 197 -4.59 -19.11 5.49
C LEU A 197 -3.45 -19.86 4.76
N TYR A 198 -3.82 -20.69 3.77
CA TYR A 198 -2.86 -21.45 2.99
C TYR A 198 -2.55 -20.79 1.65
N PHE A 199 -3.57 -20.35 0.93
CA PHE A 199 -3.43 -19.75 -0.39
C PHE A 199 -2.69 -18.41 -0.38
N GLY A 200 -3.07 -17.50 0.51
CA GLY A 200 -2.50 -16.16 0.60
C GLY A 200 -1.14 -16.08 1.30
N ARG A 201 -0.73 -17.15 1.98
CA ARG A 201 0.48 -17.16 2.81
C ARG A 201 1.75 -16.74 2.08
N PHE A 202 1.90 -17.10 0.81
CA PHE A 202 3.08 -16.73 0.03
C PHE A 202 3.07 -15.25 -0.32
N ALA A 203 1.91 -14.71 -0.74
CA ALA A 203 1.74 -13.29 -1.04
C ALA A 203 2.03 -12.43 0.18
N ALA A 204 1.48 -12.77 1.35
CA ALA A 204 1.73 -12.06 2.61
C ALA A 204 3.22 -12.07 3.00
N LYS A 205 3.89 -13.21 2.92
CA LYS A 205 5.33 -13.29 3.21
C LYS A 205 6.18 -12.51 2.22
N LEU A 206 5.77 -12.47 0.96
CA LEU A 206 6.49 -11.73 -0.07
C LEU A 206 6.35 -10.22 0.16
N ASP A 207 5.17 -9.76 0.57
CA ASP A 207 4.94 -8.38 0.97
C ASP A 207 5.75 -8.01 2.21
N ASP A 208 5.79 -8.88 3.23
CA ASP A 208 6.63 -8.70 4.41
C ASP A 208 8.11 -8.49 4.04
N VAL A 209 8.63 -9.23 3.06
CA VAL A 209 10.01 -9.09 2.57
C VAL A 209 10.18 -7.81 1.75
N ALA A 210 9.25 -7.51 0.85
CA ALA A 210 9.31 -6.32 -0.01
C ALA A 210 9.27 -5.03 0.80
N ASN A 211 8.47 -5.01 1.88
CA ASN A 211 8.32 -3.86 2.77
C ASN A 211 9.36 -3.80 3.89
N TYR A 212 10.23 -4.82 4.05
CA TYR A 212 11.17 -4.87 5.17
C TYR A 212 12.07 -3.63 5.26
N LEU A 213 12.74 -3.26 4.18
CA LEU A 213 13.60 -2.08 4.13
C LEU A 213 12.78 -0.78 4.00
N PRO A 214 11.78 -0.68 3.12
CA PRO A 214 10.96 0.52 2.98
C PRO A 214 10.32 1.01 4.28
N ALA A 215 9.72 0.13 5.08
CA ALA A 215 9.06 0.51 6.33
C ALA A 215 10.04 1.15 7.33
N ARG A 216 11.26 0.67 7.38
CA ARG A 216 12.31 1.25 8.25
C ARG A 216 12.79 2.60 7.75
N ILE A 217 12.98 2.75 6.43
CA ILE A 217 13.31 4.04 5.81
C ILE A 217 12.17 5.03 6.04
N ALA A 218 10.92 4.62 5.82
CA ALA A 218 9.74 5.43 6.06
C ALA A 218 9.68 5.93 7.51
N ALA A 219 9.90 5.04 8.49
CA ALA A 219 9.93 5.41 9.90
C ALA A 219 10.96 6.51 10.21
N TYR A 220 12.19 6.38 9.73
CA TYR A 220 13.22 7.42 9.95
C TYR A 220 12.88 8.72 9.21
N LEU A 221 12.34 8.66 7.99
CA LEU A 221 11.88 9.85 7.28
C LEU A 221 10.73 10.55 8.02
N MET A 222 9.80 9.79 8.62
CA MET A 222 8.72 10.35 9.43
C MET A 222 9.24 11.00 10.72
N ILE A 223 10.28 10.46 11.37
CA ILE A 223 10.93 11.11 12.53
C ILE A 223 11.54 12.45 12.13
N VAL A 224 12.21 12.50 10.97
CA VAL A 224 12.74 13.76 10.43
C VAL A 224 11.60 14.74 10.09
N ALA A 225 10.53 14.24 9.47
CA ALA A 225 9.34 15.03 9.15
C ALA A 225 8.67 15.59 10.42
N ALA A 226 8.61 14.83 11.51
CA ALA A 226 8.08 15.31 12.80
C ALA A 226 8.84 16.55 13.30
N LYS A 227 10.17 16.57 13.14
CA LYS A 227 10.99 17.76 13.46
C LYS A 227 10.65 18.95 12.55
N LEU A 228 10.49 18.71 11.25
CA LEU A 228 10.22 19.77 10.28
C LEU A 228 8.80 20.35 10.43
N THR A 229 7.85 19.55 10.88
CA THR A 229 6.45 19.95 11.10
C THR A 229 6.15 20.42 12.53
N ARG A 230 7.18 20.62 13.35
CA ARG A 230 7.08 21.08 14.74
C ARG A 230 6.28 20.12 15.65
N MET A 231 6.28 18.85 15.32
CA MET A 231 5.83 17.76 16.20
C MET A 231 6.99 17.32 17.11
N ASP A 232 6.79 16.30 17.94
CA ASP A 232 7.80 15.81 18.87
C ASP A 232 8.66 14.67 18.28
N PRO A 233 9.84 14.96 17.69
CA PRO A 233 10.71 13.94 17.11
C PRO A 233 11.36 13.04 18.16
N ASN A 234 11.56 13.54 19.41
CA ASN A 234 12.18 12.76 20.47
C ASN A 234 11.22 11.69 20.96
N LYS A 235 9.95 12.06 21.16
CA LYS A 235 8.89 11.12 21.54
C LYS A 235 8.61 10.14 20.41
N ALA A 236 8.60 10.61 19.16
CA ALA A 236 8.48 9.74 17.97
C ALA A 236 9.57 8.67 17.96
N TYR A 237 10.83 9.04 18.13
CA TYR A 237 11.95 8.09 18.18
C TYR A 237 11.87 7.16 19.38
N TYR A 238 11.52 7.66 20.57
CA TYR A 238 11.39 6.87 21.78
C TYR A 238 10.31 5.78 21.62
N ILE A 239 9.10 6.16 21.19
CA ILE A 239 7.99 5.23 20.98
C ILE A 239 8.33 4.24 19.84
N TYR A 240 8.96 4.71 18.76
CA TYR A 240 9.45 3.84 17.69
C TYR A 240 10.37 2.74 18.24
N GLN A 241 11.34 3.08 19.07
CA GLN A 241 12.26 2.07 19.63
C GLN A 241 11.54 1.06 20.54
N ARG A 242 10.53 1.52 21.30
CA ARG A 242 9.75 0.70 22.20
C ARG A 242 8.79 -0.24 21.48
N ASP A 243 8.06 0.27 20.47
CA ASP A 243 6.85 -0.38 19.91
C ASP A 243 7.01 -0.93 18.49
N LYS A 244 8.11 -0.71 17.80
CA LYS A 244 8.33 -1.13 16.40
C LYS A 244 8.19 -2.63 16.10
N LYS A 245 7.95 -3.45 17.12
CA LYS A 245 7.72 -4.91 17.01
C LYS A 245 6.35 -5.34 17.50
N ASN A 246 5.50 -4.40 17.90
CA ASN A 246 4.21 -4.68 18.52
C ASN A 246 3.07 -4.73 17.49
N HIS A 247 3.27 -5.46 16.40
CA HIS A 247 2.25 -5.69 15.38
C HIS A 247 2.39 -7.09 14.78
N ALA A 248 1.29 -7.64 14.25
CA ALA A 248 1.29 -8.94 13.57
C ALA A 248 2.09 -8.94 12.27
N SER A 249 2.12 -7.81 11.53
CA SER A 249 3.05 -7.56 10.43
C SER A 249 4.39 -7.07 10.99
N PRO A 250 5.52 -7.54 10.47
CA PRO A 250 6.85 -7.07 10.87
C PRO A 250 7.18 -5.65 10.39
N ASN A 251 6.28 -5.01 9.64
CA ASN A 251 6.49 -3.74 8.96
C ASN A 251 5.57 -2.62 9.45
N SER A 252 4.27 -2.86 9.65
CA SER A 252 3.27 -1.82 9.97
C SER A 252 3.60 -1.06 11.26
N ALA A 253 4.06 -1.76 12.30
CA ALA A 253 4.43 -1.11 13.57
C ALA A 253 5.52 -0.04 13.42
N HIS A 254 6.35 -0.07 12.36
CA HIS A 254 7.44 0.89 12.21
C HIS A 254 6.94 2.32 12.03
N THR A 255 6.00 2.52 11.12
CA THR A 255 5.42 3.84 10.82
C THR A 255 4.35 4.25 11.83
N GLU A 256 3.54 3.30 12.30
CA GLU A 256 2.52 3.55 13.32
C GLU A 256 3.14 4.00 14.65
N ALA A 257 4.20 3.35 15.12
CA ALA A 257 4.88 3.73 16.36
C ALA A 257 5.50 5.14 16.28
N VAL A 258 6.06 5.52 15.13
CA VAL A 258 6.56 6.88 14.91
C VAL A 258 5.41 7.89 14.99
N CYS A 259 4.30 7.59 14.32
CA CYS A 259 3.12 8.45 14.27
C CYS A 259 2.52 8.63 15.69
N ALA A 260 2.36 7.52 16.43
CA ALA A 260 1.89 7.52 17.81
C ALA A 260 2.73 8.44 18.72
N GLY A 261 4.06 8.32 18.60
CA GLY A 261 4.98 9.15 19.37
C GLY A 261 4.97 10.62 18.97
N ALA A 262 4.94 10.92 17.67
CA ALA A 262 4.92 12.30 17.16
C ALA A 262 3.65 13.06 17.55
N LEU A 263 2.51 12.36 17.61
CA LEU A 263 1.19 12.92 17.91
C LEU A 263 0.80 12.80 19.38
N HIS A 264 1.59 12.12 20.22
CA HIS A 264 1.27 11.82 21.63
C HIS A 264 -0.04 11.06 21.80
N ILE A 265 -0.32 10.10 20.92
CA ILE A 265 -1.51 9.24 20.95
C ILE A 265 -1.13 7.78 21.10
N GLN A 266 -2.11 6.95 21.50
CA GLN A 266 -1.97 5.51 21.49
C GLN A 266 -2.63 4.93 20.24
N LEU A 267 -1.85 4.24 19.41
CA LEU A 267 -2.30 3.46 18.27
C LEU A 267 -2.23 1.96 18.60
N ALA A 268 -2.70 1.13 17.70
CA ALA A 268 -2.86 -0.31 17.84
C ALA A 268 -3.89 -0.69 18.95
N GLY A 269 -4.09 -1.95 19.20
CA GLY A 269 -5.08 -2.50 20.12
C GLY A 269 -6.08 -3.38 19.37
N ASP A 270 -7.10 -3.80 20.09
CA ASP A 270 -8.11 -4.72 19.59
C ASP A 270 -8.84 -4.17 18.34
N ALA A 271 -8.93 -4.98 17.30
CA ALA A 271 -9.67 -4.66 16.09
C ALA A 271 -10.50 -5.88 15.64
N TYR A 272 -11.65 -5.61 15.03
CA TYR A 272 -12.48 -6.67 14.45
C TYR A 272 -12.18 -6.85 12.97
N TYR A 273 -11.95 -8.10 12.58
CA TYR A 273 -11.80 -8.49 11.19
C TYR A 273 -12.77 -9.64 10.88
N PHE A 274 -13.68 -9.44 9.94
CA PHE A 274 -14.70 -10.43 9.59
C PHE A 274 -15.50 -10.93 10.81
N GLY A 275 -15.84 -10.02 11.72
CA GLY A 275 -16.58 -10.32 12.95
C GLY A 275 -15.78 -11.01 14.08
N LYS A 276 -14.47 -11.21 13.90
CA LYS A 276 -13.58 -11.81 14.91
C LYS A 276 -12.67 -10.74 15.50
N LEU A 277 -12.51 -10.75 16.80
CA LEU A 277 -11.56 -9.90 17.52
C LEU A 277 -10.12 -10.42 17.29
N CYS A 278 -9.22 -9.53 16.91
CA CYS A 278 -7.80 -9.82 16.66
C CYS A 278 -6.91 -8.87 17.45
#